data_d3f02ba24b00ad9b40c776cefdab71e5
#
_entry.id   d3f02ba24b00ad9b40c776cefdab71e5
#
_cell.length_a   1.000
_cell.length_b   1.000
_cell.length_c   1.000
_cell.angle_alpha   90.00
_cell.angle_beta   90.00
_cell.angle_gamma   90.00
#
_symmetry.space_group_name_H-M   'P 1'
#
loop_
_entity.id
_entity.type
_entity.pdbx_description
1 polymer ?
#
loop_
_entity_poly.entity_id
_entity_poly.type
_entity_poly.pdbx_seq_one_letter_code
_entity_poly.pdbx_strand_id
1 'polypeptide(L)'
;MRYNLQLFAKDGPGGEKTEPASQKKLSDARKEGNVAKSREIVNAVSLIVAFYFLKSTIGNIGTSIMGIYTLLYERIPTYASDSGDVTVSSAMLILSEMMKQMIQIILPFLVLGFAISFLVEVFQVKWMVTGKPLKPKFSKLNPVKGVKRIFSKQSLMNMLKSVGVVVICIAVFVASLSSFKDMLFNLYDLSIMNAITAIGNFAFDVALRISMIYLVIGFADFAFQKWKFKDDMKMTKQEVKDEYKNQEGDPKVKSQQKARMRQASQRRMMQQLPKADVVITNPTHFAVALMYDTDVANAPIVIAKGEDYLAQKIKAKARESQIEIVENKPLARALYQSTDIGEEVPEELYQAVAEAVSYTHLRAHETLANL
;
A
#
# COMPACT_ATOMS: atom_id res chain seq x y z
N MET A 1 6.22 -44.01 19.04
CA MET A 1 6.25 -43.34 17.69
C MET A 1 5.18 -42.31 17.62
N ARG A 2 5.51 -41.02 17.59
CA ARG A 2 4.55 -39.93 17.39
C ARG A 2 4.47 -39.67 15.88
N TYR A 3 3.38 -40.08 15.24
CA TYR A 3 3.12 -39.79 13.85
C TYR A 3 2.84 -38.27 13.70
N ASN A 4 3.68 -37.62 12.92
CA ASN A 4 3.56 -36.21 12.60
C ASN A 4 2.46 -36.06 11.54
N LEU A 5 1.20 -35.84 11.95
CA LEU A 5 0.01 -35.70 11.09
C LEU A 5 -0.05 -34.37 10.29
N GLN A 6 1.05 -33.64 10.19
CA GLN A 6 1.13 -32.38 9.44
C GLN A 6 1.17 -32.55 7.91
N LEU A 7 1.12 -33.77 7.37
CA LEU A 7 1.23 -34.03 5.92
C LEU A 7 0.00 -33.61 5.10
N PHE A 8 -1.10 -33.21 5.72
CA PHE A 8 -2.34 -32.81 5.05
C PHE A 8 -2.80 -31.38 5.32
N ALA A 9 -2.04 -30.59 6.05
CA ALA A 9 -2.39 -29.19 6.27
C ALA A 9 -2.13 -28.41 4.99
N LYS A 10 -3.19 -27.89 4.40
CA LYS A 10 -3.21 -26.93 3.27
C LYS A 10 -2.55 -25.60 3.63
N ASP A 11 -2.07 -25.49 4.85
CA ASP A 11 -1.64 -24.31 5.54
C ASP A 11 -0.15 -24.38 5.84
N GLY A 12 0.54 -23.24 5.67
CA GLY A 12 1.98 -23.12 5.90
C GLY A 12 2.38 -23.37 7.38
N PRO A 13 3.66 -23.18 7.74
CA PRO A 13 4.21 -23.54 9.07
C PRO A 13 3.60 -22.82 10.27
N GLY A 14 2.51 -22.05 10.09
CA GLY A 14 1.83 -21.28 11.14
C GLY A 14 0.38 -21.69 11.45
N GLY A 15 -0.17 -22.78 10.87
CA GLY A 15 -1.57 -23.20 11.03
C GLY A 15 -2.55 -22.61 10.00
N GLU A 16 -3.85 -22.73 10.24
CA GLU A 16 -4.90 -22.23 9.34
C GLU A 16 -4.90 -20.70 9.22
N LYS A 17 -5.12 -20.23 8.01
CA LYS A 17 -5.25 -18.80 7.69
C LYS A 17 -6.64 -18.29 8.04
N THR A 18 -6.83 -17.91 9.27
CA THR A 18 -8.11 -17.43 9.80
C THR A 18 -8.17 -15.92 9.99
N GLU A 19 -7.02 -15.27 10.16
CA GLU A 19 -6.95 -13.85 10.46
C GLU A 19 -7.04 -12.98 9.20
N PRO A 20 -7.69 -11.81 9.26
CA PRO A 20 -7.75 -10.88 8.15
C PRO A 20 -6.34 -10.35 7.80
N ALA A 21 -6.15 -10.01 6.53
CA ALA A 21 -4.90 -9.42 6.08
C ALA A 21 -4.63 -8.06 6.75
N SER A 22 -3.38 -7.83 7.17
CA SER A 22 -2.94 -6.53 7.65
C SER A 22 -2.94 -5.48 6.54
N GLN A 23 -3.01 -4.20 6.89
CA GLN A 23 -2.90 -3.10 5.93
C GLN A 23 -1.57 -3.11 5.17
N LYS A 24 -0.49 -3.52 5.83
CA LYS A 24 0.83 -3.67 5.22
C LYS A 24 0.83 -4.76 4.16
N LYS A 25 0.32 -5.96 4.48
CA LYS A 25 0.21 -7.08 3.52
C LYS A 25 -0.61 -6.68 2.29
N LEU A 26 -1.74 -5.99 2.49
CA LEU A 26 -2.56 -5.47 1.39
C LEU A 26 -1.83 -4.42 0.55
N SER A 27 -1.11 -3.50 1.19
CA SER A 27 -0.29 -2.50 0.50
C SER A 27 0.84 -3.12 -0.30
N ASP A 28 1.54 -4.10 0.27
CA ASP A 28 2.66 -4.78 -0.39
C ASP A 28 2.18 -5.66 -1.54
N ALA A 29 1.07 -6.39 -1.38
CA ALA A 29 0.41 -7.11 -2.46
C ALA A 29 0.04 -6.18 -3.62
N ARG A 30 -0.49 -5.01 -3.31
CA ARG A 30 -0.84 -3.99 -4.29
C ARG A 30 0.39 -3.43 -5.02
N LYS A 31 1.49 -3.15 -4.32
CA LYS A 31 2.78 -2.74 -4.92
C LYS A 31 3.36 -3.81 -5.85
N GLU A 32 3.06 -5.09 -5.61
CA GLU A 32 3.46 -6.20 -6.45
C GLU A 32 2.52 -6.43 -7.64
N GLY A 33 1.45 -5.63 -7.76
CA GLY A 33 0.44 -5.76 -8.81
C GLY A 33 -0.58 -6.87 -8.55
N ASN A 34 -0.60 -7.43 -7.35
CA ASN A 34 -1.60 -8.42 -6.95
C ASN A 34 -2.81 -7.71 -6.36
N VAL A 35 -3.86 -7.59 -7.16
CA VAL A 35 -5.08 -6.83 -6.86
C VAL A 35 -6.32 -7.60 -7.32
N ALA A 36 -7.45 -7.39 -6.65
CA ALA A 36 -8.74 -7.91 -7.08
C ALA A 36 -9.23 -7.11 -8.29
N LYS A 37 -9.27 -7.74 -9.47
CA LYS A 37 -9.84 -7.15 -10.68
C LYS A 37 -10.59 -8.19 -11.51
N SER A 38 -11.65 -7.76 -12.18
CA SER A 38 -12.39 -8.55 -13.16
C SER A 38 -12.14 -7.99 -14.57
N ARG A 39 -11.70 -8.86 -15.45
CA ARG A 39 -11.60 -8.53 -16.87
C ARG A 39 -12.97 -8.48 -17.54
N GLU A 40 -13.92 -9.22 -17.01
CA GLU A 40 -15.28 -9.31 -17.55
C GLU A 40 -16.03 -7.97 -17.46
N ILE A 41 -15.86 -7.23 -16.34
CA ILE A 41 -16.40 -5.87 -16.23
C ILE A 41 -15.79 -4.94 -17.27
N VAL A 42 -14.45 -4.99 -17.45
CA VAL A 42 -13.77 -4.15 -18.43
C VAL A 42 -14.32 -4.42 -19.82
N ASN A 43 -14.41 -5.70 -20.19
CA ASN A 43 -14.92 -6.12 -21.49
C ASN A 43 -16.40 -5.72 -21.68
N ALA A 44 -17.25 -5.94 -20.69
CA ALA A 44 -18.67 -5.62 -20.78
C ALA A 44 -18.92 -4.11 -20.94
N VAL A 45 -18.28 -3.29 -20.12
CA VAL A 45 -18.40 -1.83 -20.23
C VAL A 45 -17.84 -1.33 -21.54
N SER A 46 -16.68 -1.85 -21.96
CA SER A 46 -16.08 -1.48 -23.25
C SER A 46 -16.98 -1.84 -24.44
N LEU A 47 -17.63 -3.01 -24.41
CA LEU A 47 -18.57 -3.42 -25.45
C LEU A 47 -19.81 -2.50 -25.50
N ILE A 48 -20.42 -2.20 -24.36
CA ILE A 48 -21.57 -1.31 -24.29
C ILE A 48 -21.23 0.06 -24.89
N VAL A 49 -20.12 0.64 -24.44
CA VAL A 49 -19.69 1.96 -24.91
C VAL A 49 -19.33 1.92 -26.40
N ALA A 50 -18.63 0.87 -26.84
CA ALA A 50 -18.27 0.70 -28.25
C ALA A 50 -19.50 0.59 -29.14
N PHE A 51 -20.53 -0.18 -28.75
CA PHE A 51 -21.76 -0.28 -29.53
C PHE A 51 -22.56 1.03 -29.55
N TYR A 52 -22.68 1.75 -28.43
CA TYR A 52 -23.32 3.07 -28.42
C TYR A 52 -22.57 4.06 -29.29
N PHE A 53 -21.25 4.07 -29.22
CA PHE A 53 -20.43 4.94 -30.06
C PHE A 53 -20.56 4.59 -31.54
N LEU A 54 -20.53 3.29 -31.88
CA LEU A 54 -20.74 2.83 -33.26
C LEU A 54 -22.11 3.26 -33.76
N LYS A 55 -23.18 3.05 -32.97
CA LYS A 55 -24.54 3.48 -33.33
C LYS A 55 -24.63 4.98 -33.62
N SER A 56 -23.94 5.80 -32.84
CA SER A 56 -23.95 7.27 -33.01
C SER A 56 -23.11 7.73 -34.22
N THR A 57 -22.08 6.97 -34.60
CA THR A 57 -21.12 7.39 -35.64
C THR A 57 -21.29 6.66 -36.96
N ILE A 58 -22.13 5.62 -37.05
CA ILE A 58 -22.25 4.77 -38.24
C ILE A 58 -22.64 5.56 -39.50
N GLY A 59 -23.49 6.59 -39.38
CA GLY A 59 -23.82 7.45 -40.48
C GLY A 59 -22.62 8.24 -41.01
N ASN A 60 -21.82 8.81 -40.13
CA ASN A 60 -20.59 9.51 -40.48
C ASN A 60 -19.53 8.59 -41.08
N ILE A 61 -19.44 7.35 -40.57
CA ILE A 61 -18.56 6.33 -41.13
C ILE A 61 -18.97 6.00 -42.56
N GLY A 62 -20.29 5.79 -42.78
CA GLY A 62 -20.84 5.51 -44.10
C GLY A 62 -20.54 6.65 -45.11
N THR A 63 -20.76 7.89 -44.71
CA THR A 63 -20.46 9.08 -45.57
C THR A 63 -18.97 9.21 -45.82
N SER A 64 -18.10 8.91 -44.86
CA SER A 64 -16.64 8.93 -45.02
C SER A 64 -16.17 7.84 -45.98
N ILE A 65 -16.70 6.61 -45.87
CA ILE A 65 -16.37 5.50 -46.81
C ILE A 65 -16.84 5.83 -48.22
N MET A 66 -18.05 6.38 -48.37
CA MET A 66 -18.54 6.83 -49.70
C MET A 66 -17.68 7.97 -50.26
N GLY A 67 -17.21 8.89 -49.42
CA GLY A 67 -16.25 9.91 -49.80
C GLY A 67 -14.95 9.39 -50.33
N ILE A 68 -14.40 8.34 -49.71
CA ILE A 68 -13.20 7.64 -50.23
C ILE A 68 -13.46 7.07 -51.62
N TYR A 69 -14.61 6.41 -51.80
CA TYR A 69 -14.99 5.83 -53.06
C TYR A 69 -15.14 6.91 -54.15
N THR A 70 -15.83 7.98 -53.85
CA THR A 70 -16.02 9.13 -54.80
C THR A 70 -14.68 9.75 -55.19
N LEU A 71 -13.79 9.97 -54.20
CA LEU A 71 -12.45 10.53 -54.41
C LEU A 71 -11.61 9.66 -55.36
N LEU A 72 -11.66 8.35 -55.19
CA LEU A 72 -10.96 7.42 -56.04
C LEU A 72 -11.54 7.44 -57.47
N TYR A 73 -12.87 7.41 -57.57
CA TYR A 73 -13.58 7.39 -58.85
C TYR A 73 -13.32 8.65 -59.67
N GLU A 74 -13.35 9.83 -59.05
CA GLU A 74 -13.08 11.13 -59.71
C GLU A 74 -11.63 11.24 -60.20
N ARG A 75 -10.68 10.51 -59.61
CA ARG A 75 -9.27 10.55 -60.06
C ARG A 75 -8.96 9.59 -61.18
N ILE A 76 -9.83 8.62 -61.53
CA ILE A 76 -9.65 7.69 -62.62
C ILE A 76 -9.36 8.39 -63.95
N PRO A 77 -10.17 9.42 -64.38
CA PRO A 77 -9.90 10.09 -65.65
C PRO A 77 -8.56 10.81 -65.67
N THR A 78 -8.11 11.36 -64.55
CA THR A 78 -6.84 12.08 -64.47
C THR A 78 -5.66 11.11 -64.71
N TYR A 79 -5.72 9.90 -64.18
CA TYR A 79 -4.69 8.87 -64.37
C TYR A 79 -4.81 8.16 -65.72
N ALA A 80 -6.00 8.09 -66.30
CA ALA A 80 -6.22 7.49 -67.60
C ALA A 80 -5.82 8.42 -68.78
N SER A 81 -5.82 9.74 -68.56
CA SER A 81 -5.50 10.73 -69.60
C SER A 81 -4.01 11.06 -69.71
N ASP A 82 -3.22 10.82 -68.68
CA ASP A 82 -1.79 11.05 -68.64
C ASP A 82 -1.03 9.81 -69.13
N SER A 83 -0.90 9.66 -70.44
CA SER A 83 -0.07 8.66 -71.14
C SER A 83 -0.13 7.18 -70.66
N GLY A 84 -1.15 6.79 -69.97
CA GLY A 84 -1.44 5.37 -69.62
C GLY A 84 -0.59 4.72 -68.53
N ASP A 85 0.43 5.37 -68.04
CA ASP A 85 1.31 4.80 -67.01
C ASP A 85 1.02 5.39 -65.64
N VAL A 86 0.41 4.60 -64.76
CA VAL A 86 0.29 4.91 -63.32
C VAL A 86 1.69 4.82 -62.71
N THR A 87 2.28 5.96 -62.39
CA THR A 87 3.61 5.99 -61.76
C THR A 87 3.55 5.51 -60.29
N VAL A 88 4.65 4.94 -59.82
CA VAL A 88 4.76 4.51 -58.39
C VAL A 88 4.46 5.68 -57.41
N SER A 89 4.84 6.92 -57.78
CA SER A 89 4.58 8.11 -56.98
C SER A 89 3.09 8.44 -56.88
N SER A 90 2.32 8.34 -58.00
CA SER A 90 0.86 8.55 -57.97
C SER A 90 0.11 7.48 -57.18
N ALA A 91 0.55 6.22 -57.31
CA ALA A 91 0.01 5.14 -56.50
C ALA A 91 0.26 5.35 -54.98
N MET A 92 1.46 5.80 -54.60
CA MET A 92 1.81 6.14 -53.22
C MET A 92 0.98 7.31 -52.68
N LEU A 93 0.70 8.33 -53.45
CA LEU A 93 -0.15 9.45 -53.07
C LEU A 93 -1.60 8.98 -52.77
N ILE A 94 -2.17 8.16 -53.64
CA ILE A 94 -3.51 7.57 -53.43
C ILE A 94 -3.53 6.75 -52.16
N LEU A 95 -2.54 5.86 -52.00
CA LEU A 95 -2.45 5.00 -50.82
C LEU A 95 -2.34 5.83 -49.51
N SER A 96 -1.51 6.89 -49.52
CA SER A 96 -1.34 7.75 -48.36
C SER A 96 -2.63 8.49 -47.98
N GLU A 97 -3.42 8.93 -48.96
CA GLU A 97 -4.69 9.60 -48.73
C GLU A 97 -5.74 8.63 -48.17
N MET A 98 -5.84 7.42 -48.76
CA MET A 98 -6.72 6.38 -48.22
C MET A 98 -6.34 5.99 -46.78
N MET A 99 -5.04 5.83 -46.51
CA MET A 99 -4.55 5.54 -45.18
C MET A 99 -4.93 6.64 -44.16
N LYS A 100 -4.79 7.92 -44.52
CA LYS A 100 -5.21 9.02 -43.64
C LYS A 100 -6.70 8.94 -43.33
N GLN A 101 -7.57 8.75 -44.31
CA GLN A 101 -9.00 8.64 -44.10
C GLN A 101 -9.38 7.43 -43.30
N MET A 102 -8.76 6.27 -43.52
CA MET A 102 -8.95 5.07 -42.68
C MET A 102 -8.54 5.31 -41.24
N ILE A 103 -7.40 5.98 -41.01
CA ILE A 103 -6.95 6.35 -39.66
C ILE A 103 -7.97 7.28 -38.99
N GLN A 104 -8.50 8.27 -39.71
CA GLN A 104 -9.53 9.17 -39.16
C GLN A 104 -10.80 8.44 -38.71
N ILE A 105 -11.20 7.39 -39.42
CA ILE A 105 -12.35 6.55 -39.07
C ILE A 105 -12.04 5.66 -37.87
N ILE A 106 -10.85 5.04 -37.82
CA ILE A 106 -10.51 4.02 -36.82
C ILE A 106 -10.02 4.65 -35.50
N LEU A 107 -9.27 5.77 -35.57
CA LEU A 107 -8.63 6.39 -34.42
C LEU A 107 -9.59 6.72 -33.26
N PRO A 108 -10.78 7.28 -33.50
CA PRO A 108 -11.73 7.55 -32.41
C PRO A 108 -12.14 6.29 -31.65
N PHE A 109 -12.28 5.13 -32.31
CA PHE A 109 -12.59 3.85 -31.67
C PHE A 109 -11.43 3.36 -30.82
N LEU A 110 -10.20 3.47 -31.31
CA LEU A 110 -9.01 3.06 -30.56
C LEU A 110 -8.83 3.92 -29.29
N VAL A 111 -8.99 5.25 -29.44
CA VAL A 111 -8.89 6.19 -28.32
C VAL A 111 -9.99 5.92 -27.31
N LEU A 112 -11.24 5.72 -27.74
CA LEU A 112 -12.35 5.42 -26.88
C LEU A 112 -12.15 4.09 -26.12
N GLY A 113 -11.77 3.03 -26.86
CA GLY A 113 -11.53 1.70 -26.28
C GLY A 113 -10.42 1.73 -25.24
N PHE A 114 -9.32 2.45 -25.54
CA PHE A 114 -8.25 2.66 -24.58
C PHE A 114 -8.73 3.44 -23.33
N ALA A 115 -9.40 4.57 -23.55
CA ALA A 115 -9.87 5.44 -22.46
C ALA A 115 -10.84 4.70 -21.53
N ILE A 116 -11.83 4.00 -22.07
CA ILE A 116 -12.81 3.24 -21.28
C ILE A 116 -12.14 2.09 -20.50
N SER A 117 -11.31 1.29 -21.18
CA SER A 117 -10.60 0.19 -20.52
C SER A 117 -9.71 0.70 -19.38
N PHE A 118 -9.01 1.80 -19.62
CA PHE A 118 -8.17 2.45 -18.62
C PHE A 118 -8.98 2.98 -17.43
N LEU A 119 -10.08 3.70 -17.69
CA LEU A 119 -10.94 4.24 -16.63
C LEU A 119 -11.56 3.14 -15.77
N VAL A 120 -12.07 2.08 -16.40
CA VAL A 120 -12.67 0.95 -15.67
C VAL A 120 -11.62 0.20 -14.83
N GLU A 121 -10.40 0.01 -15.34
CA GLU A 121 -9.32 -0.59 -14.56
C GLU A 121 -8.91 0.31 -13.37
N VAL A 122 -8.75 1.62 -13.59
CA VAL A 122 -8.44 2.58 -12.52
C VAL A 122 -9.52 2.59 -11.45
N PHE A 123 -10.79 2.53 -11.84
CA PHE A 123 -11.91 2.47 -10.89
C PHE A 123 -11.90 1.20 -10.04
N GLN A 124 -11.58 0.04 -10.63
CA GLN A 124 -11.51 -1.22 -9.89
C GLN A 124 -10.32 -1.28 -8.91
N VAL A 125 -9.14 -0.82 -9.33
CA VAL A 125 -7.87 -1.06 -8.63
C VAL A 125 -7.42 0.15 -7.83
N LYS A 126 -7.97 1.35 -8.10
CA LYS A 126 -7.49 2.68 -7.68
C LYS A 126 -6.10 2.97 -8.27
N TRP A 127 -5.79 4.22 -8.50
CA TRP A 127 -4.52 4.64 -9.11
C TRP A 127 -3.31 4.28 -8.25
N MET A 128 -2.36 3.52 -8.81
CA MET A 128 -1.04 3.31 -8.21
C MET A 128 -0.02 2.98 -9.30
N VAL A 129 0.99 3.81 -9.44
CA VAL A 129 2.12 3.57 -10.33
C VAL A 129 3.21 2.81 -9.57
N THR A 130 3.59 1.63 -10.04
CA THR A 130 4.65 0.81 -9.45
C THR A 130 5.44 0.09 -10.53
N GLY A 131 6.77 0.14 -10.44
CA GLY A 131 7.67 -0.56 -11.36
C GLY A 131 7.94 -2.04 -10.99
N LYS A 132 7.50 -2.51 -9.81
CA LYS A 132 7.78 -3.88 -9.36
C LYS A 132 7.24 -4.98 -10.29
N PRO A 133 6.02 -4.89 -10.87
CA PRO A 133 5.52 -5.90 -11.80
C PRO A 133 6.27 -5.98 -13.11
N LEU A 134 6.96 -4.90 -13.52
CA LEU A 134 7.71 -4.82 -14.78
C LEU A 134 9.09 -5.49 -14.69
N LYS A 135 9.58 -5.77 -13.48
CA LYS A 135 10.87 -6.47 -13.33
C LYS A 135 10.75 -7.91 -13.86
N PRO A 136 11.67 -8.35 -14.73
CA PRO A 136 11.67 -9.70 -15.27
C PRO A 136 11.84 -10.73 -14.14
N LYS A 137 10.90 -11.68 -14.06
CA LYS A 137 10.94 -12.79 -13.09
C LYS A 137 11.18 -14.09 -13.86
N PHE A 138 12.42 -14.55 -13.96
CA PHE A 138 12.80 -15.79 -14.63
C PHE A 138 12.04 -17.02 -14.12
N SER A 139 11.58 -16.99 -12.87
CA SER A 139 10.71 -18.06 -12.32
C SER A 139 9.37 -18.23 -13.04
N LYS A 140 8.91 -17.21 -13.77
CA LYS A 140 7.69 -17.26 -14.61
C LYS A 140 7.90 -17.92 -15.96
N LEU A 141 9.15 -18.05 -16.41
CA LEU A 141 9.53 -18.68 -17.67
C LEU A 141 9.66 -20.21 -17.58
N ASN A 142 9.51 -20.79 -16.39
CA ASN A 142 9.60 -22.25 -16.20
C ASN A 142 8.41 -22.95 -16.88
N PRO A 143 8.63 -23.78 -17.94
CA PRO A 143 7.56 -24.42 -18.71
C PRO A 143 6.76 -25.44 -17.85
N VAL A 144 7.40 -26.13 -16.93
CA VAL A 144 6.73 -27.10 -16.03
C VAL A 144 5.70 -26.38 -15.15
N LYS A 145 6.03 -25.20 -14.62
CA LYS A 145 5.08 -24.39 -13.86
C LYS A 145 3.96 -23.84 -14.76
N GLY A 146 4.27 -23.56 -16.02
CA GLY A 146 3.31 -23.15 -17.05
C GLY A 146 2.25 -24.23 -17.29
N VAL A 147 2.67 -25.45 -17.58
CA VAL A 147 1.77 -26.61 -17.81
C VAL A 147 0.91 -26.88 -16.57
N LYS A 148 1.49 -26.92 -15.38
CA LYS A 148 0.74 -27.12 -14.12
C LYS A 148 -0.31 -26.03 -13.89
N ARG A 149 -0.06 -24.80 -14.35
CA ARG A 149 -1.02 -23.69 -14.26
C ARG A 149 -2.21 -23.88 -15.23
N ILE A 150 -1.97 -24.41 -16.43
CA ILE A 150 -3.03 -24.72 -17.41
C ILE A 150 -4.01 -25.74 -16.82
N PHE A 151 -3.50 -26.78 -16.16
CA PHE A 151 -4.32 -27.83 -15.52
C PHE A 151 -4.70 -27.52 -14.08
N SER A 152 -4.68 -26.24 -13.67
CA SER A 152 -5.10 -25.84 -12.33
C SER A 152 -6.62 -25.76 -12.20
N LYS A 153 -7.14 -25.94 -10.96
CA LYS A 153 -8.57 -25.74 -10.65
C LYS A 153 -9.05 -24.34 -11.08
N GLN A 154 -8.19 -23.34 -10.98
CA GLN A 154 -8.49 -21.99 -11.42
C GLN A 154 -8.68 -21.88 -12.93
N SER A 155 -7.85 -22.57 -13.72
CA SER A 155 -7.95 -22.59 -15.18
C SER A 155 -9.24 -23.30 -15.61
N LEU A 156 -9.58 -24.41 -14.96
CA LEU A 156 -10.83 -25.12 -15.20
C LEU A 156 -12.06 -24.24 -14.90
N MET A 157 -12.05 -23.53 -13.77
CA MET A 157 -13.13 -22.58 -13.41
C MET A 157 -13.26 -21.46 -14.45
N ASN A 158 -12.12 -20.92 -14.92
CA ASN A 158 -12.14 -19.90 -15.96
C ASN A 158 -12.69 -20.45 -17.29
N MET A 159 -12.34 -21.68 -17.65
CA MET A 159 -12.87 -22.35 -18.85
C MET A 159 -14.38 -22.55 -18.75
N LEU A 160 -14.88 -23.08 -17.62
CA LEU A 160 -16.32 -23.25 -17.40
C LEU A 160 -17.08 -21.94 -17.48
N LYS A 161 -16.53 -20.88 -16.89
CA LYS A 161 -17.11 -19.53 -16.99
C LYS A 161 -17.18 -19.05 -18.45
N SER A 162 -16.09 -19.21 -19.22
CA SER A 162 -16.06 -18.79 -20.62
C SER A 162 -17.07 -19.57 -21.47
N VAL A 163 -17.19 -20.89 -21.26
CA VAL A 163 -18.22 -21.72 -21.92
C VAL A 163 -19.61 -21.22 -21.54
N GLY A 164 -19.85 -20.95 -20.24
CA GLY A 164 -21.13 -20.41 -19.77
C GLY A 164 -21.52 -19.10 -20.46
N VAL A 165 -20.56 -18.17 -20.61
CA VAL A 165 -20.78 -16.91 -21.34
C VAL A 165 -21.17 -17.17 -22.80
N VAL A 166 -20.48 -18.07 -23.50
CA VAL A 166 -20.78 -18.42 -24.90
C VAL A 166 -22.20 -19.01 -25.01
N VAL A 167 -22.57 -19.94 -24.11
CA VAL A 167 -23.91 -20.52 -24.08
C VAL A 167 -24.98 -19.46 -23.88
N ILE A 168 -24.77 -18.51 -22.97
CA ILE A 168 -25.69 -17.38 -22.73
C ILE A 168 -25.82 -16.50 -23.98
N CYS A 169 -24.70 -16.15 -24.63
CA CYS A 169 -24.73 -15.38 -25.86
C CYS A 169 -25.54 -16.08 -26.97
N ILE A 170 -25.31 -17.37 -27.15
CA ILE A 170 -26.09 -18.18 -28.12
C ILE A 170 -27.58 -18.19 -27.75
N ALA A 171 -27.91 -18.39 -26.49
CA ALA A 171 -29.31 -18.42 -26.03
C ALA A 171 -30.02 -17.08 -26.28
N VAL A 172 -29.36 -15.95 -26.01
CA VAL A 172 -29.89 -14.61 -26.28
C VAL A 172 -30.07 -14.36 -27.76
N PHE A 173 -29.10 -14.79 -28.57
CA PHE A 173 -29.19 -14.69 -30.03
C PHE A 173 -30.37 -15.51 -30.58
N VAL A 174 -30.49 -16.78 -30.18
CA VAL A 174 -31.59 -17.67 -30.59
C VAL A 174 -32.93 -17.11 -30.13
N ALA A 175 -33.04 -16.63 -28.91
CA ALA A 175 -34.27 -15.99 -28.42
C ALA A 175 -34.65 -14.71 -29.22
N SER A 176 -33.66 -13.96 -29.71
CA SER A 176 -33.92 -12.80 -30.55
C SER A 176 -34.30 -13.14 -31.99
N LEU A 177 -34.03 -14.40 -32.43
CA LEU A 177 -34.27 -14.83 -33.80
C LEU A 177 -35.77 -14.91 -34.16
N SER A 178 -36.66 -15.11 -33.19
CA SER A 178 -38.10 -15.08 -33.38
C SER A 178 -38.58 -13.72 -33.88
N SER A 179 -38.12 -12.63 -33.23
CA SER A 179 -38.41 -11.27 -33.66
C SER A 179 -37.80 -10.93 -35.03
N PHE A 180 -36.66 -11.55 -35.34
CA PHE A 180 -36.00 -11.38 -36.66
C PHE A 180 -36.77 -12.07 -37.78
N LYS A 181 -37.43 -13.22 -37.56
CA LYS A 181 -38.26 -13.89 -38.56
C LYS A 181 -39.39 -12.97 -39.02
N ASP A 182 -40.10 -12.35 -38.09
CA ASP A 182 -41.21 -11.44 -38.45
C ASP A 182 -40.70 -10.22 -39.26
N MET A 183 -39.51 -9.73 -38.94
CA MET A 183 -38.89 -8.65 -39.68
C MET A 183 -38.47 -9.08 -41.09
N LEU A 184 -37.95 -10.31 -41.25
CA LEU A 184 -37.53 -10.83 -42.57
C LEU A 184 -38.67 -10.86 -43.61
N PHE A 185 -39.89 -11.21 -43.22
CA PHE A 185 -41.02 -11.19 -44.12
C PHE A 185 -41.40 -9.77 -44.56
N ASN A 186 -41.18 -8.77 -43.70
CA ASN A 186 -41.50 -7.38 -44.01
C ASN A 186 -40.36 -6.66 -44.79
N LEU A 187 -39.11 -7.25 -44.85
CA LEU A 187 -37.99 -6.64 -45.57
C LEU A 187 -38.26 -6.53 -47.08
N TYR A 188 -39.06 -7.40 -47.67
CA TYR A 188 -39.37 -7.41 -49.07
C TYR A 188 -40.14 -6.14 -49.50
N ASP A 189 -40.95 -5.57 -48.64
CA ASP A 189 -41.78 -4.40 -48.88
C ASP A 189 -41.03 -3.09 -48.56
N LEU A 190 -39.81 -3.17 -48.04
CA LEU A 190 -39.02 -1.98 -47.68
C LEU A 190 -38.10 -1.53 -48.82
N SER A 191 -37.80 -0.23 -48.86
CA SER A 191 -36.70 0.25 -49.66
C SER A 191 -35.39 -0.31 -49.13
N ILE A 192 -34.36 -0.45 -49.99
CA ILE A 192 -33.03 -0.97 -49.65
C ILE A 192 -32.44 -0.27 -48.41
N MET A 193 -32.56 1.09 -48.35
CA MET A 193 -32.04 1.85 -47.22
C MET A 193 -32.79 1.54 -45.91
N ASN A 194 -34.10 1.38 -45.97
CA ASN A 194 -34.91 1.00 -44.81
C ASN A 194 -34.65 -0.43 -44.37
N ALA A 195 -34.41 -1.35 -45.29
CA ALA A 195 -34.03 -2.72 -45.00
C ALA A 195 -32.68 -2.82 -44.30
N ILE A 196 -31.67 -2.09 -44.80
CA ILE A 196 -30.35 -2.00 -44.17
C ILE A 196 -30.46 -1.42 -42.76
N THR A 197 -31.25 -0.35 -42.59
CA THR A 197 -31.48 0.28 -41.29
C THR A 197 -32.18 -0.66 -40.31
N ALA A 198 -33.16 -1.43 -40.76
CA ALA A 198 -33.87 -2.39 -39.93
C ALA A 198 -32.94 -3.53 -39.46
N ILE A 199 -32.14 -4.11 -40.38
CA ILE A 199 -31.13 -5.14 -40.04
C ILE A 199 -30.09 -4.54 -39.06
N GLY A 200 -29.60 -3.35 -39.30
CA GLY A 200 -28.63 -2.67 -38.45
C GLY A 200 -29.18 -2.45 -37.03
N ASN A 201 -30.41 -1.94 -36.90
CA ASN A 201 -31.07 -1.76 -35.59
C ASN A 201 -31.26 -3.10 -34.85
N PHE A 202 -31.70 -4.16 -35.54
CA PHE A 202 -31.79 -5.49 -34.95
C PHE A 202 -30.43 -5.97 -34.42
N ALA A 203 -29.37 -5.87 -35.22
CA ALA A 203 -28.02 -6.24 -34.83
C ALA A 203 -27.55 -5.47 -33.58
N PHE A 204 -27.80 -4.17 -33.51
CA PHE A 204 -27.48 -3.34 -32.35
C PHE A 204 -28.29 -3.76 -31.12
N ASP A 205 -29.58 -4.01 -31.24
CA ASP A 205 -30.42 -4.42 -30.12
C ASP A 205 -29.96 -5.74 -29.52
N VAL A 206 -29.64 -6.72 -30.38
CA VAL A 206 -29.08 -8.00 -29.93
C VAL A 206 -27.72 -7.80 -29.25
N ALA A 207 -26.84 -7.02 -29.86
CA ALA A 207 -25.51 -6.75 -29.32
C ALA A 207 -25.59 -6.04 -27.95
N LEU A 208 -26.50 -5.08 -27.79
CA LEU A 208 -26.71 -4.39 -26.51
C LEU A 208 -27.32 -5.32 -25.46
N ARG A 209 -28.31 -6.18 -25.81
CA ARG A 209 -28.86 -7.18 -24.89
C ARG A 209 -27.78 -8.13 -24.37
N ILE A 210 -26.94 -8.66 -25.27
CA ILE A 210 -25.81 -9.52 -24.91
C ILE A 210 -24.85 -8.76 -23.98
N SER A 211 -24.49 -7.53 -24.32
CA SER A 211 -23.56 -6.70 -23.54
C SER A 211 -24.09 -6.39 -22.13
N MET A 212 -25.41 -6.13 -21.99
CA MET A 212 -26.04 -5.91 -20.68
C MET A 212 -26.02 -7.15 -19.80
N ILE A 213 -26.32 -8.33 -20.38
CA ILE A 213 -26.23 -9.59 -19.64
C ILE A 213 -24.77 -9.87 -19.26
N TYR A 214 -23.85 -9.61 -20.18
CA TYR A 214 -22.43 -9.77 -19.91
C TYR A 214 -21.94 -8.82 -18.79
N LEU A 215 -22.52 -7.63 -18.68
CA LEU A 215 -22.25 -6.70 -17.58
C LEU A 215 -22.65 -7.29 -16.22
N VAL A 216 -23.83 -7.93 -16.15
CA VAL A 216 -24.29 -8.61 -14.92
C VAL A 216 -23.31 -9.73 -14.53
N ILE A 217 -22.88 -10.54 -15.50
CA ILE A 217 -21.86 -11.57 -15.29
C ILE A 217 -20.54 -10.94 -14.82
N GLY A 218 -20.15 -9.82 -15.39
CA GLY A 218 -18.96 -9.07 -15.00
C GLY A 218 -19.00 -8.60 -13.55
N PHE A 219 -20.14 -8.10 -13.07
CA PHE A 219 -20.31 -7.74 -11.66
C PHE A 219 -20.24 -8.95 -10.73
N ALA A 220 -20.86 -10.06 -11.10
CA ALA A 220 -20.76 -11.30 -10.34
C ALA A 220 -19.32 -11.82 -10.26
N ASP A 221 -18.59 -11.80 -11.40
CA ASP A 221 -17.17 -12.15 -11.43
C ASP A 221 -16.32 -11.21 -10.55
N PHE A 222 -16.59 -9.93 -10.58
CA PHE A 222 -15.85 -8.96 -9.74
C PHE A 222 -16.07 -9.20 -8.25
N ALA A 223 -17.32 -9.46 -7.86
CA ALA A 223 -17.64 -9.81 -6.48
C ALA A 223 -16.89 -11.08 -6.03
N PHE A 224 -16.88 -12.09 -6.91
CA PHE A 224 -16.14 -13.34 -6.68
C PHE A 224 -14.62 -13.11 -6.58
N GLN A 225 -14.02 -12.33 -7.50
CA GLN A 225 -12.59 -12.01 -7.48
C GLN A 225 -12.23 -11.24 -6.21
N LYS A 226 -13.08 -10.32 -5.77
CA LYS A 226 -12.86 -9.56 -4.54
C LYS A 226 -12.94 -10.44 -3.28
N TRP A 227 -13.92 -11.35 -3.26
CA TRP A 227 -14.04 -12.33 -2.17
C TRP A 227 -12.83 -13.25 -2.13
N LYS A 228 -12.45 -13.82 -3.26
CA LYS A 228 -11.30 -14.70 -3.41
C LYS A 228 -10.00 -14.00 -3.03
N PHE A 229 -9.78 -12.76 -3.47
CA PHE A 229 -8.61 -11.98 -3.10
C PHE A 229 -8.50 -11.78 -1.58
N LYS A 230 -9.63 -11.50 -0.92
CA LYS A 230 -9.65 -11.40 0.56
C LYS A 230 -9.29 -12.73 1.21
N ASP A 231 -9.77 -13.83 0.67
CA ASP A 231 -9.49 -15.17 1.20
C ASP A 231 -8.02 -15.57 1.00
N ASP A 232 -7.47 -15.33 -0.17
CA ASP A 232 -6.07 -15.59 -0.51
C ASP A 232 -5.09 -14.73 0.33
N MET A 233 -5.52 -13.55 0.79
CA MET A 233 -4.74 -12.63 1.61
C MET A 233 -4.82 -12.91 3.11
N LYS A 234 -5.71 -13.82 3.58
CA LYS A 234 -5.78 -14.18 5.00
C LYS A 234 -4.43 -14.60 5.55
N MET A 235 -4.25 -14.38 6.83
CA MET A 235 -3.01 -14.63 7.57
C MET A 235 -3.21 -15.71 8.63
N THR A 236 -2.13 -16.40 8.98
CA THR A 236 -2.11 -17.21 10.19
C THR A 236 -1.89 -16.30 11.42
N LYS A 237 -2.30 -16.76 12.60
CA LYS A 237 -2.02 -16.04 13.87
C LYS A 237 -0.54 -15.76 14.06
N GLN A 238 0.32 -16.68 13.60
CA GLN A 238 1.77 -16.50 13.69
C GLN A 238 2.26 -15.41 12.74
N GLU A 239 1.78 -15.38 11.48
CA GLU A 239 2.14 -14.33 10.52
C GLU A 239 1.75 -12.93 11.05
N VAL A 240 0.57 -12.80 11.66
CA VAL A 240 0.13 -11.52 12.28
C VAL A 240 1.08 -11.12 13.40
N LYS A 241 1.44 -12.05 14.29
CA LYS A 241 2.35 -11.79 15.41
C LYS A 241 3.75 -11.39 14.93
N ASP A 242 4.25 -12.04 13.89
CA ASP A 242 5.58 -11.74 13.32
C ASP A 242 5.57 -10.39 12.58
N GLU A 243 4.46 -10.04 11.94
CA GLU A 243 4.31 -8.73 11.31
C GLU A 243 4.26 -7.60 12.33
N TYR A 244 3.53 -7.76 13.44
CA TYR A 244 3.54 -6.80 14.55
C TYR A 244 4.95 -6.60 15.13
N LYS A 245 5.70 -7.71 15.35
CA LYS A 245 7.09 -7.62 15.80
C LYS A 245 7.99 -6.87 14.82
N ASN A 246 7.77 -7.07 13.52
CA ASN A 246 8.55 -6.41 12.46
C ASN A 246 8.20 -4.91 12.32
N GLN A 247 6.99 -4.49 12.72
CA GLN A 247 6.58 -3.09 12.67
C GLN A 247 6.97 -2.32 13.93
N GLU A 248 6.74 -2.89 15.11
CA GLU A 248 6.94 -2.22 16.40
C GLU A 248 8.30 -2.54 17.05
N GLY A 249 9.03 -3.51 16.51
CA GLY A 249 10.22 -4.09 17.11
C GLY A 249 9.89 -5.17 18.15
N ASP A 250 10.82 -6.05 18.44
CA ASP A 250 10.66 -7.07 19.48
C ASP A 250 10.61 -6.38 20.85
N PRO A 251 9.54 -6.57 21.66
CA PRO A 251 9.44 -6.00 23.01
C PRO A 251 10.66 -6.32 23.88
N LYS A 252 11.29 -7.50 23.69
CA LYS A 252 12.50 -7.88 24.42
C LYS A 252 13.68 -6.99 24.04
N VAL A 253 13.86 -6.69 22.75
CA VAL A 253 14.94 -5.80 22.29
C VAL A 253 14.73 -4.39 22.83
N LYS A 254 13.49 -3.88 22.79
CA LYS A 254 13.14 -2.56 23.32
C LYS A 254 13.36 -2.47 24.84
N SER A 255 12.99 -3.52 25.57
CA SER A 255 13.25 -3.59 27.02
C SER A 255 14.75 -3.67 27.34
N GLN A 256 15.52 -4.45 26.59
CA GLN A 256 16.98 -4.52 26.74
C GLN A 256 17.66 -3.18 26.42
N GLN A 257 17.21 -2.49 25.38
CA GLN A 257 17.72 -1.14 25.06
C GLN A 257 17.44 -0.16 26.21
N LYS A 258 16.21 -0.15 26.76
CA LYS A 258 15.88 0.69 27.92
C LYS A 258 16.74 0.33 29.15
N ALA A 259 16.93 -0.97 29.41
CA ALA A 259 17.78 -1.41 30.51
C ALA A 259 19.24 -0.97 30.34
N ARG A 260 19.81 -1.10 29.14
CA ARG A 260 21.16 -0.60 28.82
C ARG A 260 21.28 0.91 28.94
N MET A 261 20.28 1.68 28.49
CA MET A 261 20.27 3.12 28.65
C MET A 261 20.27 3.52 30.14
N ARG A 262 19.40 2.89 30.96
CA ARG A 262 19.39 3.12 32.41
C ARG A 262 20.74 2.81 33.07
N GLN A 263 21.34 1.68 32.73
CA GLN A 263 22.68 1.31 33.24
C GLN A 263 23.74 2.31 32.82
N ALA A 264 23.73 2.77 31.55
CA ALA A 264 24.67 3.76 31.06
C ALA A 264 24.50 5.11 31.77
N SER A 265 23.26 5.55 32.00
CA SER A 265 22.94 6.77 32.75
C SER A 265 23.41 6.66 34.19
N GLN A 266 23.13 5.53 34.87
CA GLN A 266 23.62 5.30 36.23
C GLN A 266 25.14 5.29 36.32
N ARG A 267 25.84 4.68 35.35
CA ARG A 267 27.30 4.70 35.32
C ARG A 267 27.84 6.12 35.18
N ARG A 268 27.29 6.95 34.27
CA ARG A 268 27.70 8.37 34.11
C ARG A 268 27.47 9.16 35.37
N MET A 269 26.30 9.00 36.00
CA MET A 269 25.96 9.63 37.27
C MET A 269 26.99 9.28 38.37
N MET A 270 27.32 7.98 38.50
CA MET A 270 28.30 7.52 39.48
C MET A 270 29.74 7.99 39.18
N GLN A 271 30.07 8.23 37.91
CA GLN A 271 31.38 8.82 37.50
C GLN A 271 31.48 10.32 37.83
N GLN A 272 30.35 11.04 37.83
CA GLN A 272 30.29 12.46 38.20
C GLN A 272 30.27 12.66 39.72
N LEU A 273 29.83 11.66 40.46
CA LEU A 273 29.70 11.75 41.93
C LEU A 273 30.96 12.27 42.66
N PRO A 274 32.18 11.90 42.28
CA PRO A 274 33.39 12.47 42.93
C PRO A 274 33.58 14.00 42.81
N LYS A 275 32.77 14.65 41.96
CA LYS A 275 32.76 16.13 41.81
C LYS A 275 31.74 16.80 42.76
N ALA A 276 31.00 16.02 43.56
CA ALA A 276 30.05 16.57 44.48
C ALA A 276 30.77 17.20 45.68
N ASP A 277 30.23 18.30 46.17
CA ASP A 277 30.70 18.98 47.36
C ASP A 277 30.06 18.37 48.61
N VAL A 278 28.80 17.94 48.52
CA VAL A 278 28.03 17.37 49.62
C VAL A 278 27.02 16.36 49.13
N VAL A 279 26.72 15.33 49.95
CA VAL A 279 25.63 14.40 49.73
C VAL A 279 24.62 14.53 50.87
N ILE A 280 23.41 14.97 50.54
CA ILE A 280 22.29 15.09 51.48
C ILE A 280 21.53 13.78 51.48
N THR A 281 21.30 13.22 52.68
CA THR A 281 20.71 11.89 52.78
C THR A 281 19.51 11.80 53.74
N ASN A 282 18.57 10.94 53.37
CA ASN A 282 17.69 10.28 54.27
C ASN A 282 18.23 8.84 54.45
N PRO A 283 18.69 8.41 55.63
CA PRO A 283 19.59 7.27 55.84
C PRO A 283 19.21 5.97 55.11
N THR A 284 17.95 5.67 55.00
CA THR A 284 17.46 4.42 54.39
C THR A 284 16.88 4.58 52.99
N HIS A 285 16.44 5.79 52.60
CA HIS A 285 15.62 5.95 51.44
C HIS A 285 16.23 6.80 50.31
N PHE A 286 16.81 7.96 50.63
CA PHE A 286 17.26 8.89 49.57
C PHE A 286 18.69 9.35 49.81
N ALA A 287 19.40 9.59 48.71
CA ALA A 287 20.67 10.28 48.65
C ALA A 287 20.70 11.22 47.44
N VAL A 288 21.02 12.49 47.65
CA VAL A 288 21.14 13.50 46.62
C VAL A 288 22.50 14.16 46.75
N ALA A 289 23.31 14.13 45.72
CA ALA A 289 24.63 14.75 45.62
C ALA A 289 24.53 16.10 44.92
N LEU A 290 25.02 17.10 45.55
CA LEU A 290 25.04 18.47 45.06
C LEU A 290 26.46 18.90 44.75
N MET A 291 26.59 19.69 43.70
CA MET A 291 27.82 20.37 43.28
C MET A 291 27.54 21.86 43.15
N TYR A 292 28.38 22.70 43.72
CA TYR A 292 28.30 24.12 43.56
C TYR A 292 29.56 24.64 42.85
N ASP A 293 29.38 25.07 41.64
CA ASP A 293 30.45 25.64 40.81
C ASP A 293 29.94 26.97 40.22
N THR A 294 30.52 28.08 40.70
CA THR A 294 30.14 29.43 40.30
C THR A 294 30.39 29.73 38.82
N ASP A 295 31.25 28.95 38.16
CA ASP A 295 31.51 29.08 36.74
C ASP A 295 30.45 28.38 35.86
N VAL A 296 29.67 27.48 36.47
CA VAL A 296 28.69 26.65 35.77
C VAL A 296 27.24 27.06 36.05
N ALA A 297 26.94 27.46 37.30
CA ALA A 297 25.56 27.80 37.70
C ALA A 297 25.52 28.80 38.87
N ASN A 298 24.40 29.50 38.98
CA ASN A 298 24.16 30.46 40.06
C ASN A 298 23.71 29.78 41.36
N ALA A 299 23.33 28.52 41.30
CA ALA A 299 22.85 27.72 42.43
C ALA A 299 23.46 26.30 42.39
N PRO A 300 23.45 25.57 43.53
CA PRO A 300 23.91 24.20 43.56
C PRO A 300 23.14 23.31 42.59
N ILE A 301 23.85 22.44 41.86
CA ILE A 301 23.27 21.50 40.85
C ILE A 301 23.22 20.11 41.47
N VAL A 302 22.13 19.37 41.16
CA VAL A 302 22.01 17.96 41.51
C VAL A 302 22.78 17.12 40.47
N ILE A 303 23.92 16.56 40.86
CA ILE A 303 24.71 15.71 39.94
C ILE A 303 24.42 14.21 40.07
N ALA A 304 23.86 13.79 41.22
CA ALA A 304 23.44 12.44 41.42
C ALA A 304 22.26 12.37 42.39
N LYS A 305 21.26 11.54 42.09
CA LYS A 305 20.18 11.21 43.02
C LYS A 305 19.82 9.74 42.95
N GLY A 306 19.43 9.16 44.06
CA GLY A 306 19.01 7.76 44.14
C GLY A 306 18.15 7.44 45.34
N GLU A 307 17.35 6.40 45.21
CA GLU A 307 16.56 5.83 46.26
C GLU A 307 17.02 4.42 46.61
N ASP A 308 16.74 3.99 47.86
CA ASP A 308 17.01 2.67 48.41
C ASP A 308 18.42 2.12 48.05
N TYR A 309 18.50 1.12 47.21
CA TYR A 309 19.74 0.49 46.80
C TYR A 309 20.73 1.48 46.10
N LEU A 310 20.20 2.37 45.28
CA LEU A 310 21.02 3.35 44.60
C LEU A 310 21.52 4.42 45.56
N ALA A 311 20.71 4.82 46.53
CA ALA A 311 21.12 5.72 47.61
C ALA A 311 22.29 5.13 48.44
N GLN A 312 22.25 3.83 48.75
CA GLN A 312 23.37 3.14 49.41
C GLN A 312 24.67 3.18 48.59
N LYS A 313 24.56 2.94 47.26
CA LYS A 313 25.71 3.06 46.38
C LYS A 313 26.30 4.46 46.29
N ILE A 314 25.43 5.48 46.22
CA ILE A 314 25.84 6.89 46.24
C ILE A 314 26.59 7.18 47.54
N LYS A 315 26.07 6.81 48.71
CA LYS A 315 26.73 6.99 49.98
C LYS A 315 28.06 6.25 50.10
N ALA A 316 28.12 5.02 49.62
CA ALA A 316 29.37 4.25 49.60
C ALA A 316 30.42 4.94 48.76
N LYS A 317 30.04 5.38 47.57
CA LYS A 317 30.96 6.08 46.65
C LYS A 317 31.36 7.46 47.18
N ALA A 318 30.46 8.19 47.84
CA ALA A 318 30.77 9.46 48.47
C ALA A 318 31.80 9.30 49.58
N ARG A 319 31.71 8.26 50.41
CA ARG A 319 32.72 7.92 51.44
C ARG A 319 34.08 7.59 50.81
N GLU A 320 34.09 6.78 49.75
CA GLU A 320 35.35 6.48 49.01
C GLU A 320 36.02 7.74 48.45
N SER A 321 35.21 8.72 48.02
CA SER A 321 35.67 9.98 47.43
C SER A 321 35.87 11.08 48.44
N GLN A 322 35.74 10.80 49.76
CA GLN A 322 35.88 11.72 50.87
C GLN A 322 34.91 12.93 50.83
N ILE A 323 33.73 12.72 50.23
CA ILE A 323 32.65 13.70 50.14
C ILE A 323 31.85 13.67 51.45
N GLU A 324 31.58 14.84 52.01
CA GLU A 324 30.80 14.96 53.25
C GLU A 324 29.34 14.49 53.04
N ILE A 325 28.85 13.73 54.00
CA ILE A 325 27.48 13.19 53.95
C ILE A 325 26.65 13.78 55.10
N VAL A 326 25.70 14.60 54.76
CA VAL A 326 24.84 15.29 55.71
C VAL A 326 23.47 14.57 55.83
N GLU A 327 23.09 14.22 57.03
CA GLU A 327 21.75 13.63 57.25
C GLU A 327 20.74 14.77 57.46
N ASN A 328 19.86 14.96 56.47
CA ASN A 328 18.70 15.82 56.55
C ASN A 328 17.52 15.17 55.80
N LYS A 329 16.66 14.45 56.55
CA LYS A 329 15.55 13.67 56.00
C LYS A 329 14.55 14.49 55.18
N PRO A 330 14.05 15.66 55.67
CA PRO A 330 13.11 16.47 54.91
C PRO A 330 13.73 17.00 53.62
N LEU A 331 14.97 17.56 53.70
CA LEU A 331 15.67 18.16 52.58
C LEU A 331 16.02 17.11 51.53
N ALA A 332 16.52 15.93 51.89
CA ALA A 332 16.82 14.85 50.97
C ALA A 332 15.59 14.39 50.17
N ARG A 333 14.41 14.33 50.84
CA ARG A 333 13.15 13.98 50.19
C ARG A 333 12.68 15.10 49.24
N ALA A 334 12.74 16.35 49.68
CA ALA A 334 12.34 17.49 48.86
C ALA A 334 13.20 17.57 47.56
N LEU A 335 14.52 17.54 47.70
CA LEU A 335 15.43 17.55 46.56
C LEU A 335 15.25 16.40 45.60
N TYR A 336 15.02 15.18 46.12
CA TYR A 336 14.80 14.01 45.28
C TYR A 336 13.54 14.14 44.42
N GLN A 337 12.47 14.74 44.96
CA GLN A 337 11.18 14.90 44.29
C GLN A 337 11.10 16.11 43.38
N SER A 338 11.75 17.23 43.73
CA SER A 338 11.60 18.51 43.05
C SER A 338 12.65 18.79 41.97
N THR A 339 13.80 18.08 41.98
CA THR A 339 14.93 18.45 41.13
C THR A 339 15.46 17.24 40.37
N ASP A 340 15.66 17.32 39.06
CA ASP A 340 16.27 16.27 38.28
C ASP A 340 17.80 16.40 38.18
N ILE A 341 18.48 15.32 37.73
CA ILE A 341 19.92 15.30 37.61
C ILE A 341 20.35 16.32 36.52
N GLY A 342 21.23 17.24 36.86
CA GLY A 342 21.71 18.32 36.02
C GLY A 342 20.94 19.63 36.19
N GLU A 343 19.90 19.65 37.02
CA GLU A 343 19.13 20.87 37.31
C GLU A 343 19.64 21.56 38.57
N GLU A 344 19.42 22.88 38.63
CA GLU A 344 19.68 23.69 39.79
C GLU A 344 18.65 23.42 40.88
N VAL A 345 19.07 23.52 42.13
CA VAL A 345 18.20 23.43 43.28
C VAL A 345 17.17 24.57 43.23
N PRO A 346 15.86 24.31 43.49
CA PRO A 346 14.85 25.36 43.55
C PRO A 346 15.13 26.40 44.63
N GLU A 347 14.80 27.67 44.34
CA GLU A 347 15.04 28.82 45.28
C GLU A 347 14.47 28.57 46.69
N GLU A 348 13.36 27.86 46.76
CA GLU A 348 12.67 27.49 48.05
C GLU A 348 13.56 26.64 48.97
N LEU A 349 14.52 25.90 48.40
CA LEU A 349 15.42 25.01 49.12
C LEU A 349 16.83 25.59 49.33
N TYR A 350 17.14 26.80 48.80
CA TYR A 350 18.47 27.42 48.95
C TYR A 350 18.91 27.57 50.38
N GLN A 351 18.04 28.11 51.24
CA GLN A 351 18.36 28.33 52.66
C GLN A 351 18.70 27.03 53.37
N ALA A 352 17.87 25.96 53.12
CA ALA A 352 18.08 24.67 53.76
C ALA A 352 19.36 23.96 53.24
N VAL A 353 19.70 24.15 51.97
CA VAL A 353 20.95 23.62 51.39
C VAL A 353 22.13 24.37 51.93
N ALA A 354 22.10 25.73 52.00
CA ALA A 354 23.17 26.56 52.56
C ALA A 354 23.43 26.23 54.03
N GLU A 355 22.40 26.01 54.83
CA GLU A 355 22.54 25.58 56.20
C GLU A 355 23.19 24.18 56.31
N ALA A 356 22.76 23.21 55.46
CA ALA A 356 23.37 21.89 55.41
C ALA A 356 24.86 21.95 55.04
N VAL A 357 25.23 22.80 54.09
CA VAL A 357 26.64 22.97 53.61
C VAL A 357 27.47 23.72 54.65
N SER A 358 26.95 24.79 55.30
CA SER A 358 27.70 25.54 56.29
C SER A 358 28.05 24.72 57.54
N TYR A 359 27.18 23.78 57.89
CA TYR A 359 27.42 22.85 59.01
C TYR A 359 28.66 21.94 58.76
N THR A 360 28.95 21.66 57.48
CA THR A 360 30.10 20.83 57.10
C THR A 360 31.42 21.61 57.26
N HIS A 361 31.45 22.90 56.91
CA HIS A 361 32.62 23.74 57.07
C HIS A 361 33.01 23.99 58.51
N LEU A 362 32.05 24.18 59.40
CA LEU A 362 32.29 24.34 60.86
C LEU A 362 32.90 23.09 61.47
N ARG A 363 32.45 21.92 61.11
CA ARG A 363 32.94 20.63 61.62
C ARG A 363 34.36 20.29 61.11
N ALA A 364 34.70 20.69 59.89
CA ALA A 364 36.05 20.53 59.32
C ALA A 364 37.08 21.40 60.06
N HIS A 365 36.67 22.60 60.50
CA HIS A 365 37.52 23.50 61.27
C HIS A 365 37.73 23.03 62.74
N GLU A 366 36.72 22.46 63.38
CA GLU A 366 36.86 21.92 64.72
C GLU A 366 37.78 20.69 64.82
N THR A 367 37.82 19.85 63.76
CA THR A 367 38.72 18.69 63.68
C THR A 367 40.18 19.10 63.46
N LEU A 368 40.45 20.23 62.79
CA LEU A 368 41.77 20.78 62.60
C LEU A 368 42.28 21.57 63.83
N ALA A 369 41.40 22.05 64.66
CA ALA A 369 41.75 22.78 65.90
C ALA A 369 42.05 21.86 67.11
N ASN A 370 41.68 20.56 66.98
CA ASN A 370 41.89 19.54 68.02
C ASN A 370 43.03 18.55 67.71
N LEU A 371 43.87 18.81 66.69
CA LEU A 371 45.13 18.15 66.37
C LEU A 371 46.30 19.09 66.69
#